data_7e2b0e53e0c2efc05c123c49521df385
#
_entry.id   7e2b0e53e0c2efc05c123c49521df385
#
_cell.length_a   1.000
_cell.length_b   1.000
_cell.length_c   1.000
_cell.angle_alpha   90.00
_cell.angle_beta   90.00
_cell.angle_gamma   90.00
#
_symmetry.space_group_name_H-M   'P 1'
#
loop_
_entity.id
_entity.type
_entity.pdbx_description
1 polymer ?
#
loop_
_entity_poly.entity_id
_entity_poly.type
_entity_poly.pdbx_seq_one_letter_code
_entity_poly.pdbx_strand_id
1 'polypeptide(L)'
;MNGMDAVVLGNGRSGKSAAELLRREGWSVRILDGNDSWLEGGWNLCVTSPGVPLDHRWQKAAREAGVPVISELQLGAERYRAMGGKMLAVTGSKGKSSVVKLVADALDGIPCGNYGTPLCEVVLDALSAPQSPLHYAVVEVSSFQMETTCLPPDTFEAAAILNLQEDHLDRHGSVETYHALKRKLLDFATVKIMGTGPKKLGTDPEKAEKNLLLFERSYFDNPILRDNGLCAVSLLRAAGLDDKAISSAFARFEPLPHRMQTVGAFGGVTWIDDSKATSLAALVAGVTMTVSRFSGSVPNVRLIAGGLPKGDDPNQALDCLAKGVCKVYLIGQCASLWEQGWKETVPCEVCGTLERAVESAVHDAENGDCILLSPGAASFDQFKSYGERGNCFSGLALAWGQTLSGGGEPGYEGGAKRNE
;
A
#
# COMPACT_ATOMS: atom_id res chain seq x y z
N MET A 1 -16.71 -39.78 -16.78
CA MET A 1 -16.88 -38.66 -15.86
C MET A 1 -16.61 -37.41 -16.69
N ASN A 2 -17.63 -36.60 -16.98
CA ASN A 2 -17.41 -35.31 -17.64
C ASN A 2 -16.60 -34.45 -16.65
N GLY A 3 -15.34 -34.21 -16.98
CA GLY A 3 -14.48 -33.33 -16.17
C GLY A 3 -15.11 -31.93 -16.09
N MET A 4 -14.96 -31.23 -14.96
CA MET A 4 -15.37 -29.83 -14.84
C MET A 4 -14.35 -28.95 -15.55
N ASP A 5 -14.82 -28.05 -16.41
CA ASP A 5 -14.00 -27.15 -17.20
C ASP A 5 -14.08 -25.73 -16.63
N ALA A 6 -12.93 -25.10 -16.40
CA ALA A 6 -12.84 -23.73 -15.93
C ALA A 6 -12.01 -22.84 -16.86
N VAL A 7 -12.42 -21.58 -16.98
CA VAL A 7 -11.66 -20.54 -17.64
C VAL A 7 -11.17 -19.52 -16.62
N VAL A 8 -9.89 -19.16 -16.72
CA VAL A 8 -9.28 -18.13 -15.87
C VAL A 8 -8.92 -16.93 -16.73
N LEU A 9 -9.35 -15.74 -16.33
CA LEU A 9 -9.12 -14.49 -17.05
C LEU A 9 -7.93 -13.74 -16.48
N GLY A 10 -6.88 -13.59 -17.29
CA GLY A 10 -5.62 -12.96 -16.95
C GLY A 10 -4.55 -13.95 -16.45
N ASN A 11 -3.32 -13.80 -16.96
CA ASN A 11 -2.17 -14.67 -16.72
C ASN A 11 -1.15 -14.09 -15.72
N GLY A 12 -1.59 -13.12 -14.88
CA GLY A 12 -0.80 -12.62 -13.76
C GLY A 12 -0.70 -13.63 -12.61
N ARG A 13 -0.06 -13.23 -11.49
CA ARG A 13 0.14 -14.10 -10.32
C ARG A 13 -1.18 -14.67 -9.79
N SER A 14 -2.22 -13.84 -9.64
CA SER A 14 -3.55 -14.27 -9.18
C SER A 14 -4.21 -15.29 -10.12
N GLY A 15 -4.14 -15.06 -11.45
CA GLY A 15 -4.72 -16.00 -12.42
C GLY A 15 -3.97 -17.33 -12.45
N LYS A 16 -2.64 -17.30 -12.38
CA LYS A 16 -1.82 -18.53 -12.32
C LYS A 16 -2.11 -19.35 -11.08
N SER A 17 -2.21 -18.71 -9.91
CA SER A 17 -2.51 -19.40 -8.65
C SER A 17 -3.93 -19.99 -8.64
N ALA A 18 -4.93 -19.26 -9.17
CA ALA A 18 -6.29 -19.78 -9.32
C ALA A 18 -6.34 -21.00 -10.28
N ALA A 19 -5.66 -20.91 -11.42
CA ALA A 19 -5.60 -22.00 -12.38
C ALA A 19 -4.92 -23.25 -11.80
N GLU A 20 -3.83 -23.07 -11.06
CA GLU A 20 -3.12 -24.18 -10.43
C GLU A 20 -3.97 -24.85 -9.33
N LEU A 21 -4.66 -24.05 -8.50
CA LEU A 21 -5.57 -24.57 -7.49
C LEU A 21 -6.69 -25.43 -8.11
N LEU A 22 -7.34 -24.92 -9.16
CA LEU A 22 -8.39 -25.66 -9.86
C LEU A 22 -7.85 -26.94 -10.52
N ARG A 23 -6.66 -26.92 -11.12
CA ARG A 23 -6.03 -28.14 -11.68
C ARG A 23 -5.77 -29.19 -10.61
N ARG A 24 -5.29 -28.76 -9.44
CA ARG A 24 -5.07 -29.65 -8.30
C ARG A 24 -6.37 -30.26 -7.77
N GLU A 25 -7.49 -29.55 -7.94
CA GLU A 25 -8.85 -30.07 -7.67
C GLU A 25 -9.42 -30.96 -8.79
N GLY A 26 -8.67 -31.20 -9.86
CA GLY A 26 -9.08 -32.09 -10.98
C GLY A 26 -9.86 -31.40 -12.10
N TRP A 27 -9.86 -30.03 -12.13
CA TRP A 27 -10.49 -29.27 -13.22
C TRP A 27 -9.58 -29.22 -14.45
N SER A 28 -10.20 -29.26 -15.65
CA SER A 28 -9.56 -28.85 -16.89
C SER A 28 -9.58 -27.31 -16.95
N VAL A 29 -8.40 -26.66 -17.00
CA VAL A 29 -8.30 -25.21 -16.87
C VAL A 29 -7.61 -24.57 -18.06
N ARG A 30 -8.27 -23.59 -18.67
CA ARG A 30 -7.69 -22.69 -19.66
C ARG A 30 -7.51 -21.30 -19.09
N ILE A 31 -6.36 -20.68 -19.35
CA ILE A 31 -6.10 -19.27 -19.04
C ILE A 31 -6.23 -18.46 -20.32
N LEU A 32 -6.98 -17.36 -20.27
CA LEU A 32 -7.04 -16.36 -21.35
C LEU A 32 -6.21 -15.14 -20.99
N ASP A 33 -5.37 -14.69 -21.93
CA ASP A 33 -4.49 -13.54 -21.73
C ASP A 33 -4.35 -12.71 -23.03
N GLY A 34 -4.11 -11.42 -22.91
CA GLY A 34 -3.87 -10.52 -24.01
C GLY A 34 -4.98 -10.52 -25.06
N ASN A 35 -4.69 -11.02 -26.27
CA ASN A 35 -5.59 -11.03 -27.41
C ASN A 35 -6.35 -12.36 -27.60
N ASP A 36 -6.27 -13.29 -26.67
CA ASP A 36 -6.96 -14.56 -26.76
C ASP A 36 -8.45 -14.36 -27.07
N SER A 37 -8.98 -15.23 -27.93
CA SER A 37 -10.41 -15.26 -28.22
C SER A 37 -11.15 -16.04 -27.13
N TRP A 38 -12.37 -15.58 -26.79
CA TRP A 38 -13.30 -16.39 -26.02
C TRP A 38 -13.63 -17.64 -26.85
N LEU A 39 -13.42 -18.80 -26.27
CA LEU A 39 -13.82 -20.04 -26.88
C LEU A 39 -15.24 -20.38 -26.44
N GLU A 40 -16.10 -20.69 -27.40
CA GLU A 40 -17.36 -21.32 -27.13
C GLU A 40 -17.08 -22.74 -26.60
N GLY A 41 -17.56 -23.00 -25.38
CA GLY A 41 -17.37 -24.28 -24.69
C GLY A 41 -18.21 -24.34 -23.44
N GLY A 42 -18.47 -25.52 -22.95
CA GLY A 42 -19.27 -25.75 -21.74
C GLY A 42 -18.54 -25.44 -20.43
N TRP A 43 -18.05 -24.22 -20.27
CA TRP A 43 -17.39 -23.80 -19.04
C TRP A 43 -18.32 -23.88 -17.83
N ASN A 44 -17.86 -24.53 -16.77
CA ASN A 44 -18.60 -24.62 -15.50
C ASN A 44 -18.28 -23.47 -14.55
N LEU A 45 -17.10 -22.82 -14.73
CA LEU A 45 -16.63 -21.73 -13.87
C LEU A 45 -15.73 -20.77 -14.65
N CYS A 46 -15.88 -19.47 -14.40
CA CYS A 46 -14.97 -18.43 -14.84
C CYS A 46 -14.36 -17.75 -13.61
N VAL A 47 -13.02 -17.79 -13.49
CA VAL A 47 -12.30 -17.06 -12.43
C VAL A 47 -11.61 -15.85 -13.04
N THR A 48 -11.86 -14.65 -12.49
CA THR A 48 -11.29 -13.42 -13.02
C THR A 48 -10.19 -12.85 -12.12
N SER A 49 -9.10 -12.40 -12.75
CA SER A 49 -8.07 -11.60 -12.09
C SER A 49 -8.54 -10.15 -11.93
N PRO A 50 -8.11 -9.42 -10.88
CA PRO A 50 -8.55 -8.04 -10.61
C PRO A 50 -8.25 -7.04 -11.74
N GLY A 51 -7.22 -7.32 -12.55
CA GLY A 51 -6.85 -6.50 -13.71
C GLY A 51 -7.82 -6.53 -14.87
N VAL A 52 -8.72 -7.53 -14.94
CA VAL A 52 -9.69 -7.69 -16.04
C VAL A 52 -10.97 -6.92 -15.70
N PRO A 53 -11.34 -5.83 -16.44
CA PRO A 53 -12.52 -5.03 -16.15
C PRO A 53 -13.84 -5.79 -16.33
N LEU A 54 -14.90 -5.35 -15.61
CA LEU A 54 -16.24 -5.94 -15.73
C LEU A 54 -16.82 -5.86 -17.14
N ASP A 55 -16.50 -4.83 -17.88
CA ASP A 55 -16.95 -4.59 -19.26
C ASP A 55 -16.04 -5.29 -20.31
N HIS A 56 -14.98 -5.98 -19.87
CA HIS A 56 -14.12 -6.71 -20.77
C HIS A 56 -14.88 -7.80 -21.53
N ARG A 57 -14.58 -7.96 -22.82
CA ARG A 57 -15.23 -8.92 -23.74
C ARG A 57 -15.38 -10.33 -23.14
N TRP A 58 -14.39 -10.81 -22.41
CA TRP A 58 -14.44 -12.16 -21.81
C TRP A 58 -15.44 -12.25 -20.66
N GLN A 59 -15.52 -11.23 -19.81
CA GLN A 59 -16.49 -11.21 -18.72
C GLN A 59 -17.92 -11.08 -19.24
N LYS A 60 -18.14 -10.33 -20.35
CA LYS A 60 -19.42 -10.26 -21.04
C LYS A 60 -19.81 -11.62 -21.62
N ALA A 61 -18.89 -12.25 -22.38
CA ALA A 61 -19.11 -13.58 -22.96
C ALA A 61 -19.43 -14.65 -21.90
N ALA A 62 -18.71 -14.66 -20.77
CA ALA A 62 -18.99 -15.59 -19.67
C ALA A 62 -20.40 -15.41 -19.11
N ARG A 63 -20.82 -14.16 -18.85
CA ARG A 63 -22.18 -13.86 -18.36
C ARG A 63 -23.28 -14.20 -19.38
N GLU A 64 -23.06 -13.89 -20.66
CA GLU A 64 -23.99 -14.22 -21.74
C GLU A 64 -24.15 -15.74 -21.91
N ALA A 65 -23.07 -16.49 -21.69
CA ALA A 65 -23.09 -17.95 -21.67
C ALA A 65 -23.66 -18.57 -20.37
N GLY A 66 -24.06 -17.74 -19.40
CA GLY A 66 -24.57 -18.21 -18.10
C GLY A 66 -23.52 -18.86 -17.20
N VAL A 67 -22.22 -18.63 -17.48
CA VAL A 67 -21.11 -19.19 -16.70
C VAL A 67 -20.93 -18.38 -15.41
N PRO A 68 -20.90 -19.00 -14.23
CA PRO A 68 -20.60 -18.29 -12.98
C PRO A 68 -19.23 -17.61 -13.05
N VAL A 69 -19.20 -16.30 -12.74
CA VAL A 69 -17.96 -15.51 -12.72
C VAL A 69 -17.64 -15.13 -11.28
N ILE A 70 -16.48 -15.58 -10.79
CA ILE A 70 -15.99 -15.28 -9.44
C ILE A 70 -14.59 -14.67 -9.49
N SER A 71 -14.18 -13.97 -8.44
CA SER A 71 -12.79 -13.51 -8.28
C SER A 71 -11.87 -14.64 -7.81
N GLU A 72 -10.56 -14.49 -8.05
CA GLU A 72 -9.53 -15.34 -7.41
C GLU A 72 -9.65 -15.28 -5.88
N LEU A 73 -9.94 -14.08 -5.32
CA LEU A 73 -10.17 -13.87 -3.90
C LEU A 73 -11.32 -14.76 -3.37
N GLN A 74 -12.44 -14.84 -4.09
CA GLN A 74 -13.57 -15.68 -3.70
C GLN A 74 -13.18 -17.16 -3.71
N LEU A 75 -12.54 -17.62 -4.79
CA LEU A 75 -12.09 -19.00 -4.90
C LEU A 75 -11.19 -19.38 -3.73
N GLY A 76 -10.18 -18.56 -3.44
CA GLY A 76 -9.25 -18.80 -2.35
C GLY A 76 -9.93 -18.78 -0.97
N ALA A 77 -10.82 -17.80 -0.73
CA ALA A 77 -11.51 -17.66 0.55
C ALA A 77 -12.43 -18.85 0.87
N GLU A 78 -13.19 -19.32 -0.13
CA GLU A 78 -14.05 -20.50 0.03
C GLU A 78 -13.22 -21.75 0.37
N ARG A 79 -12.07 -21.95 -0.29
CA ARG A 79 -11.21 -23.12 -0.06
C ARG A 79 -10.48 -23.02 1.28
N TYR A 80 -9.92 -21.86 1.61
CA TYR A 80 -9.22 -21.66 2.88
C TYR A 80 -10.15 -21.88 4.08
N ARG A 81 -11.38 -21.35 3.98
CA ARG A 81 -12.43 -21.56 4.99
C ARG A 81 -12.82 -23.04 5.10
N ALA A 82 -13.00 -23.75 3.97
CA ALA A 82 -13.34 -25.17 3.94
C ALA A 82 -12.27 -26.04 4.62
N MET A 83 -11.01 -25.61 4.66
CA MET A 83 -9.91 -26.24 5.39
C MET A 83 -9.91 -25.89 6.89
N GLY A 84 -10.81 -25.04 7.36
CA GLY A 84 -10.84 -24.54 8.74
C GLY A 84 -9.95 -23.32 8.99
N GLY A 85 -9.43 -22.71 7.92
CA GLY A 85 -8.58 -21.51 7.99
C GLY A 85 -9.36 -20.28 8.43
N LYS A 86 -8.72 -19.46 9.28
CA LYS A 86 -9.26 -18.21 9.81
C LYS A 86 -8.76 -17.03 9.01
N MET A 87 -9.64 -16.07 8.75
CA MET A 87 -9.32 -14.91 7.90
C MET A 87 -9.80 -13.60 8.52
N LEU A 88 -8.94 -12.57 8.37
CA LEU A 88 -9.29 -11.17 8.61
C LEU A 88 -9.17 -10.41 7.30
N ALA A 89 -10.04 -9.42 7.05
CA ALA A 89 -10.03 -8.67 5.81
C ALA A 89 -9.89 -7.17 6.03
N VAL A 90 -9.12 -6.51 5.16
CA VAL A 90 -8.87 -5.06 5.23
C VAL A 90 -9.09 -4.43 3.87
N THR A 91 -9.94 -3.42 3.80
CA THR A 91 -10.10 -2.54 2.63
C THR A 91 -10.01 -1.07 3.04
N GLY A 92 -9.98 -0.18 2.06
CA GLY A 92 -9.89 1.26 2.26
C GLY A 92 -9.23 1.93 1.05
N SER A 93 -9.26 3.23 0.97
CA SER A 93 -8.54 3.97 -0.08
C SER A 93 -7.04 3.98 0.22
N LYS A 94 -6.63 4.31 1.44
CA LYS A 94 -5.22 4.42 1.87
C LYS A 94 -4.93 3.56 3.10
N GLY A 95 -3.65 3.16 3.26
CA GLY A 95 -3.13 2.51 4.48
C GLY A 95 -3.35 1.00 4.61
N LYS A 96 -4.05 0.35 3.68
CA LYS A 96 -4.36 -1.09 3.72
C LYS A 96 -3.15 -1.98 4.00
N SER A 97 -2.11 -1.88 3.18
CA SER A 97 -0.94 -2.78 3.28
C SER A 97 -0.20 -2.64 4.61
N SER A 98 -0.14 -1.43 5.19
CA SER A 98 0.47 -1.21 6.52
C SER A 98 -0.32 -1.88 7.62
N VAL A 99 -1.66 -1.80 7.58
CA VAL A 99 -2.53 -2.47 8.55
C VAL A 99 -2.47 -3.99 8.38
N VAL A 100 -2.53 -4.49 7.13
CA VAL A 100 -2.41 -5.93 6.84
C VAL A 100 -1.08 -6.48 7.35
N LYS A 101 0.04 -5.77 7.08
CA LYS A 101 1.35 -6.16 7.61
C LYS A 101 1.37 -6.20 9.13
N LEU A 102 0.93 -5.13 9.81
CA LEU A 102 0.89 -5.07 11.28
C LEU A 102 0.09 -6.23 11.86
N VAL A 103 -1.13 -6.45 11.33
CA VAL A 103 -2.03 -7.50 11.84
C VAL A 103 -1.47 -8.90 11.56
N ALA A 104 -0.89 -9.12 10.39
CA ALA A 104 -0.23 -10.39 10.06
C ALA A 104 0.98 -10.65 10.95
N ASP A 105 1.87 -9.68 11.11
CA ASP A 105 3.06 -9.81 11.99
C ASP A 105 2.64 -10.10 13.45
N ALA A 106 1.56 -9.47 13.93
CA ALA A 106 1.07 -9.65 15.30
C ALA A 106 0.48 -11.04 15.56
N LEU A 107 -0.07 -11.68 14.53
CA LEU A 107 -0.74 -12.99 14.61
C LEU A 107 0.13 -14.15 14.13
N ASP A 108 1.40 -13.91 13.76
CA ASP A 108 2.20 -14.86 12.99
C ASP A 108 1.41 -15.40 11.78
N GLY A 109 0.70 -14.48 11.12
CA GLY A 109 -0.23 -14.76 10.04
C GLY A 109 0.38 -14.48 8.66
N ILE A 110 -0.37 -14.80 7.62
CA ILE A 110 0.05 -14.65 6.22
C ILE A 110 -0.61 -13.40 5.62
N PRO A 111 0.14 -12.35 5.24
CA PRO A 111 -0.39 -11.23 4.48
C PRO A 111 -0.69 -11.69 3.04
N CYS A 112 -1.92 -11.50 2.59
CA CYS A 112 -2.35 -12.01 1.29
C CYS A 112 -3.40 -11.13 0.60
N GLY A 113 -3.81 -11.52 -0.61
CA GLY A 113 -4.78 -10.79 -1.42
C GLY A 113 -4.14 -9.77 -2.36
N ASN A 114 -4.59 -8.51 -2.32
CA ASN A 114 -4.05 -7.44 -3.16
C ASN A 114 -2.62 -7.02 -2.78
N TYR A 115 -2.23 -7.25 -1.53
CA TYR A 115 -0.87 -7.14 -1.01
C TYR A 115 -0.40 -8.51 -0.52
N GLY A 116 0.86 -8.84 -0.76
CA GLY A 116 1.45 -10.12 -0.38
C GLY A 116 1.19 -11.23 -1.41
N THR A 117 0.76 -12.38 -0.94
CA THR A 117 0.51 -13.58 -1.75
C THR A 117 -0.95 -13.65 -2.18
N PRO A 118 -1.31 -14.05 -3.43
CA PRO A 118 -2.68 -14.35 -3.79
C PRO A 118 -3.30 -15.40 -2.86
N LEU A 119 -4.59 -15.29 -2.55
CA LEU A 119 -5.21 -16.19 -1.56
C LEU A 119 -5.27 -17.64 -2.05
N CYS A 120 -5.42 -17.87 -3.35
CA CYS A 120 -5.31 -19.22 -3.93
C CYS A 120 -3.90 -19.84 -3.75
N GLU A 121 -2.86 -19.02 -3.75
CA GLU A 121 -1.49 -19.50 -3.49
C GLU A 121 -1.31 -19.90 -2.01
N VAL A 122 -1.90 -19.15 -1.07
CA VAL A 122 -1.95 -19.53 0.36
C VAL A 122 -2.64 -20.89 0.55
N VAL A 123 -3.73 -21.13 -0.18
CA VAL A 123 -4.42 -22.45 -0.19
C VAL A 123 -3.51 -23.54 -0.73
N LEU A 124 -2.82 -23.30 -1.85
CA LEU A 124 -1.89 -24.25 -2.44
C LEU A 124 -0.74 -24.63 -1.49
N ASP A 125 -0.19 -23.64 -0.79
CA ASP A 125 0.87 -23.87 0.20
C ASP A 125 0.36 -24.71 1.37
N ALA A 126 -0.84 -24.40 1.89
CA ALA A 126 -1.47 -25.19 2.93
C ALA A 126 -1.77 -26.63 2.50
N LEU A 127 -2.25 -26.84 1.27
CA LEU A 127 -2.46 -28.17 0.70
C LEU A 127 -1.15 -28.94 0.49
N SER A 128 -0.03 -28.25 0.36
CA SER A 128 1.29 -28.87 0.17
C SER A 128 1.94 -29.26 1.52
N ALA A 129 1.44 -28.71 2.63
CA ALA A 129 1.92 -29.01 3.99
C ALA A 129 0.75 -29.37 4.93
N PRO A 130 -0.01 -30.46 4.68
CA PRO A 130 -1.27 -30.76 5.36
C PRO A 130 -1.13 -31.05 6.85
N GLN A 131 0.09 -31.29 7.34
CA GLN A 131 0.38 -31.51 8.77
C GLN A 131 0.73 -30.22 9.52
N SER A 132 0.92 -29.10 8.80
CA SER A 132 1.19 -27.81 9.42
C SER A 132 -0.11 -27.15 9.87
N PRO A 133 -0.10 -26.42 11.01
CA PRO A 133 -1.27 -25.65 11.42
C PRO A 133 -1.55 -24.54 10.40
N LEU A 134 -2.84 -24.23 10.19
CA LEU A 134 -3.23 -23.10 9.37
C LEU A 134 -3.01 -21.80 10.15
N HIS A 135 -2.29 -20.86 9.54
CA HIS A 135 -2.11 -19.52 10.08
C HIS A 135 -3.33 -18.65 9.80
N TYR A 136 -3.47 -17.51 10.49
CA TYR A 136 -4.40 -16.48 10.05
C TYR A 136 -4.03 -15.97 8.66
N ALA A 137 -4.98 -15.94 7.72
CA ALA A 137 -4.82 -15.21 6.48
C ALA A 137 -5.34 -13.78 6.67
N VAL A 138 -4.44 -12.79 6.56
CA VAL A 138 -4.80 -11.36 6.67
C VAL A 138 -4.87 -10.77 5.27
N VAL A 139 -6.11 -10.57 4.81
CA VAL A 139 -6.42 -10.35 3.40
C VAL A 139 -6.56 -8.87 3.09
N GLU A 140 -5.67 -8.31 2.27
CA GLU A 140 -5.90 -7.01 1.65
C GLU A 140 -6.89 -7.14 0.51
N VAL A 141 -7.98 -6.39 0.56
CA VAL A 141 -9.04 -6.43 -0.44
C VAL A 141 -9.12 -5.11 -1.21
N SER A 142 -8.94 -5.16 -2.53
CA SER A 142 -9.15 -4.03 -3.43
C SER A 142 -10.61 -3.92 -3.88
N SER A 143 -11.01 -2.72 -4.36
CA SER A 143 -12.33 -2.53 -4.97
C SER A 143 -12.50 -3.37 -6.25
N PHE A 144 -11.42 -3.61 -7.00
CA PHE A 144 -11.44 -4.43 -8.23
C PHE A 144 -11.78 -5.90 -7.94
N GLN A 145 -11.20 -6.48 -6.86
CA GLN A 145 -11.55 -7.83 -6.42
C GLN A 145 -13.03 -7.91 -6.02
N MET A 146 -13.58 -6.86 -5.39
CA MET A 146 -14.97 -6.84 -4.93
C MET A 146 -16.00 -6.78 -6.06
N GLU A 147 -15.60 -6.44 -7.28
CA GLU A 147 -16.51 -6.41 -8.44
C GLU A 147 -17.18 -7.76 -8.72
N THR A 148 -16.45 -8.86 -8.51
CA THR A 148 -16.89 -10.24 -8.81
C THR A 148 -16.81 -11.17 -7.60
N THR A 149 -16.66 -10.63 -6.39
CA THR A 149 -16.64 -11.40 -5.14
C THR A 149 -18.04 -11.44 -4.52
N CYS A 150 -18.52 -12.64 -4.18
CA CYS A 150 -19.74 -12.87 -3.40
C CYS A 150 -19.47 -14.02 -2.43
N LEU A 151 -19.45 -13.74 -1.12
CA LEU A 151 -19.07 -14.70 -0.08
C LEU A 151 -20.16 -14.80 0.99
N PRO A 152 -20.23 -15.90 1.75
CA PRO A 152 -21.09 -16.01 2.91
C PRO A 152 -20.79 -14.94 4.00
N PRO A 153 -21.79 -14.54 4.81
CA PRO A 153 -21.64 -13.46 5.79
C PRO A 153 -20.60 -13.69 6.90
N ASP A 154 -20.17 -14.93 7.11
CA ASP A 154 -19.23 -15.33 8.15
C ASP A 154 -17.89 -15.82 7.59
N THR A 155 -17.56 -15.42 6.36
CA THR A 155 -16.31 -15.82 5.71
C THR A 155 -15.09 -15.25 6.42
N PHE A 156 -15.16 -14.00 6.88
CA PHE A 156 -14.10 -13.36 7.65
C PHE A 156 -14.53 -13.24 9.13
N GLU A 157 -13.65 -13.58 10.09
CA GLU A 157 -13.91 -13.34 11.50
C GLU A 157 -14.12 -11.84 11.77
N ALA A 158 -13.33 -11.00 11.11
CA ALA A 158 -13.53 -9.55 11.11
C ALA A 158 -13.10 -8.93 9.77
N ALA A 159 -13.77 -7.85 9.39
CA ALA A 159 -13.37 -7.03 8.25
C ALA A 159 -13.36 -5.54 8.61
N ALA A 160 -12.35 -4.81 8.11
CA ALA A 160 -12.19 -3.38 8.34
C ALA A 160 -12.20 -2.57 7.05
N ILE A 161 -12.95 -1.47 7.05
CA ILE A 161 -12.80 -0.37 6.10
C ILE A 161 -12.03 0.74 6.79
N LEU A 162 -10.79 1.02 6.36
CA LEU A 162 -9.92 2.00 7.02
C LEU A 162 -10.38 3.44 6.77
N ASN A 163 -10.66 3.75 5.51
CA ASN A 163 -11.10 5.07 5.05
C ASN A 163 -11.74 4.95 3.67
N LEU A 164 -12.58 5.93 3.35
CA LEU A 164 -13.25 6.05 2.06
C LEU A 164 -12.95 7.46 1.48
N GLN A 165 -12.04 7.51 0.54
CA GLN A 165 -11.67 8.71 -0.22
C GLN A 165 -11.94 8.46 -1.70
N GLU A 166 -11.98 9.49 -2.50
CA GLU A 166 -12.09 9.38 -3.95
C GLU A 166 -10.83 8.73 -4.55
N ASP A 167 -11.02 7.71 -5.38
CA ASP A 167 -9.95 7.01 -6.10
C ASP A 167 -10.57 6.14 -7.22
N HIS A 168 -9.80 5.78 -8.24
CA HIS A 168 -10.16 4.82 -9.31
C HIS A 168 -11.49 5.14 -10.04
N LEU A 169 -11.80 6.42 -10.28
CA LEU A 169 -13.03 6.82 -10.97
C LEU A 169 -13.01 6.44 -12.45
N ASP A 170 -11.84 6.34 -13.06
CA ASP A 170 -11.63 5.79 -14.40
C ASP A 170 -12.19 4.38 -14.57
N ARG A 171 -12.16 3.56 -13.49
CA ARG A 171 -12.68 2.20 -13.46
C ARG A 171 -14.13 2.12 -12.99
N HIS A 172 -14.48 2.80 -11.92
CA HIS A 172 -15.76 2.63 -11.23
C HIS A 172 -16.82 3.65 -11.64
N GLY A 173 -16.45 4.70 -12.39
CA GLY A 173 -17.34 5.73 -12.91
C GLY A 173 -17.84 6.73 -11.86
N SER A 174 -18.05 6.34 -10.60
CA SER A 174 -18.46 7.26 -9.52
C SER A 174 -17.89 6.89 -8.16
N VAL A 175 -17.81 7.89 -7.27
CA VAL A 175 -17.37 7.73 -5.86
C VAL A 175 -18.32 6.78 -5.10
N GLU A 176 -19.63 6.88 -5.37
CA GLU A 176 -20.66 6.05 -4.75
C GLU A 176 -20.46 4.58 -5.07
N THR A 177 -20.21 4.24 -6.34
CA THR A 177 -19.92 2.86 -6.79
C THR A 177 -18.67 2.34 -6.13
N TYR A 178 -17.59 3.12 -6.13
CA TYR A 178 -16.33 2.76 -5.49
C TYR A 178 -16.50 2.49 -3.99
N HIS A 179 -17.23 3.36 -3.27
CA HIS A 179 -17.51 3.20 -1.86
C HIS A 179 -18.44 2.01 -1.57
N ALA A 180 -19.46 1.77 -2.43
CA ALA A 180 -20.35 0.63 -2.30
C ALA A 180 -19.60 -0.70 -2.40
N LEU A 181 -18.69 -0.84 -3.36
CA LEU A 181 -17.83 -2.03 -3.49
C LEU A 181 -17.01 -2.29 -2.23
N LYS A 182 -16.44 -1.25 -1.60
CA LYS A 182 -15.71 -1.43 -0.34
C LYS A 182 -16.61 -1.80 0.82
N ARG A 183 -17.80 -1.19 0.93
CA ARG A 183 -18.76 -1.50 2.00
C ARG A 183 -19.28 -2.94 1.93
N LYS A 184 -19.42 -3.48 0.71
CA LYS A 184 -19.81 -4.88 0.49
C LYS A 184 -18.90 -5.89 1.21
N LEU A 185 -17.62 -5.56 1.46
CA LEU A 185 -16.73 -6.43 2.24
C LEU A 185 -17.26 -6.73 3.63
N LEU A 186 -17.90 -5.77 4.28
CA LEU A 186 -18.43 -5.94 5.62
C LEU A 186 -19.60 -6.94 5.67
N ASP A 187 -20.28 -7.20 4.54
CA ASP A 187 -21.35 -8.18 4.48
C ASP A 187 -20.85 -9.62 4.60
N PHE A 188 -19.55 -9.83 4.39
CA PHE A 188 -18.90 -11.14 4.46
C PHE A 188 -18.18 -11.39 5.79
N ALA A 189 -18.36 -10.53 6.79
CA ALA A 189 -17.66 -10.61 8.07
C ALA A 189 -18.60 -10.68 9.26
N THR A 190 -18.20 -11.46 10.28
CA THR A 190 -18.88 -11.54 11.56
C THR A 190 -18.73 -10.23 12.36
N VAL A 191 -17.51 -9.72 12.48
CA VAL A 191 -17.22 -8.42 13.12
C VAL A 191 -16.94 -7.37 12.05
N LYS A 192 -17.74 -6.29 12.06
CA LYS A 192 -17.70 -5.21 11.08
C LYS A 192 -17.03 -3.97 11.67
N ILE A 193 -15.93 -3.50 11.07
CA ILE A 193 -15.13 -2.38 11.57
C ILE A 193 -15.13 -1.27 10.51
N MET A 194 -15.47 -0.04 10.93
CA MET A 194 -15.40 1.14 10.05
C MET A 194 -14.53 2.23 10.68
N GLY A 195 -13.42 2.57 10.01
CA GLY A 195 -12.55 3.68 10.37
C GLY A 195 -12.97 4.95 9.63
N THR A 196 -13.88 5.71 10.21
CA THR A 196 -14.28 7.03 9.68
C THR A 196 -14.46 8.02 10.82
N GLY A 197 -13.35 8.30 11.52
CA GLY A 197 -13.29 9.29 12.61
C GLY A 197 -13.97 8.87 13.91
N PRO A 198 -13.63 9.51 15.02
CA PRO A 198 -14.06 9.14 16.37
C PRO A 198 -15.56 9.17 16.61
N LYS A 199 -16.34 9.83 15.74
CA LYS A 199 -17.81 9.93 15.88
C LYS A 199 -18.60 8.76 15.28
N LYS A 200 -17.99 7.84 14.51
CA LYS A 200 -18.70 6.78 13.78
C LYS A 200 -18.36 5.35 14.18
N LEU A 201 -17.35 5.12 15.02
CA LEU A 201 -17.03 3.78 15.54
C LEU A 201 -18.03 3.28 16.57
N GLY A 202 -19.06 4.07 16.95
CA GLY A 202 -20.01 3.68 18.00
C GLY A 202 -19.34 3.38 19.35
N THR A 203 -18.10 3.78 19.51
CA THR A 203 -17.30 3.54 20.72
C THR A 203 -17.45 4.71 21.66
N ASP A 204 -17.70 4.37 22.92
CA ASP A 204 -17.57 5.25 24.08
C ASP A 204 -16.26 6.06 23.96
N PRO A 205 -16.29 7.41 24.15
CA PRO A 205 -15.11 8.25 24.09
C PRO A 205 -13.96 7.78 24.97
N GLU A 206 -14.22 7.29 26.19
CA GLU A 206 -13.21 6.74 27.10
C GLU A 206 -12.54 5.47 26.50
N LYS A 207 -13.31 4.64 25.84
CA LYS A 207 -12.78 3.44 25.16
C LYS A 207 -11.95 3.80 23.92
N ALA A 208 -12.32 4.85 23.20
CA ALA A 208 -11.55 5.36 22.09
C ALA A 208 -10.19 5.93 22.55
N GLU A 209 -10.17 6.71 23.62
CA GLU A 209 -8.96 7.28 24.21
C GLU A 209 -8.03 6.17 24.73
N LYS A 210 -8.57 5.18 25.45
CA LYS A 210 -7.79 4.01 25.90
C LYS A 210 -7.17 3.24 24.72
N ASN A 211 -7.85 3.15 23.60
CA ASN A 211 -7.30 2.50 22.40
C ASN A 211 -6.14 3.26 21.78
N LEU A 212 -6.13 4.60 21.84
CA LEU A 212 -5.04 5.42 21.34
C LEU A 212 -3.73 5.17 22.12
N LEU A 213 -3.82 4.94 23.41
CA LEU A 213 -2.65 4.63 24.26
C LEU A 213 -1.94 3.33 23.84
N LEU A 214 -2.65 2.39 23.18
CA LEU A 214 -2.06 1.12 22.74
C LEU A 214 -1.03 1.28 21.63
N PHE A 215 -1.08 2.39 20.89
CA PHE A 215 -0.14 2.66 19.80
C PHE A 215 0.52 4.05 19.89
N GLU A 216 0.53 4.64 21.09
CA GLU A 216 1.25 5.87 21.37
C GLU A 216 2.73 5.74 20.95
N ARG A 217 3.26 6.78 20.28
CA ARG A 217 4.63 6.84 19.74
C ARG A 217 4.95 5.79 18.66
N SER A 218 3.98 5.04 18.16
CA SER A 218 4.17 4.11 17.05
C SER A 218 4.07 4.81 15.68
N TYR A 219 4.34 4.05 14.62
CA TYR A 219 4.10 4.48 13.23
C TYR A 219 2.67 5.00 12.99
N PHE A 220 1.68 4.49 13.71
CA PHE A 220 0.27 4.86 13.59
C PHE A 220 -0.15 6.07 14.44
N ASP A 221 0.72 6.55 15.34
CA ASP A 221 0.44 7.70 16.20
C ASP A 221 0.72 9.02 15.47
N ASN A 222 -0.14 9.34 14.52
CA ASN A 222 -0.14 10.59 13.77
C ASN A 222 -1.53 10.87 13.19
N PRO A 223 -1.85 12.14 12.80
CA PRO A 223 -3.17 12.51 12.31
C PRO A 223 -3.67 11.74 11.08
N ILE A 224 -2.75 11.24 10.24
CA ILE A 224 -3.08 10.55 8.98
C ILE A 224 -3.43 9.08 9.22
N LEU A 225 -2.74 8.40 10.15
CA LEU A 225 -2.86 6.96 10.33
C LEU A 225 -3.60 6.55 11.59
N ARG A 226 -3.99 7.50 12.44
CA ARG A 226 -4.69 7.23 13.72
C ARG A 226 -5.92 6.34 13.55
N ASP A 227 -6.79 6.64 12.59
CA ASP A 227 -7.97 5.82 12.31
C ASP A 227 -7.61 4.41 11.82
N ASN A 228 -6.53 4.29 11.04
CA ASN A 228 -6.01 2.99 10.61
C ASN A 228 -5.48 2.20 11.81
N GLY A 229 -4.82 2.85 12.77
CA GLY A 229 -4.38 2.26 14.04
C GLY A 229 -5.56 1.74 14.87
N LEU A 230 -6.63 2.52 15.01
CA LEU A 230 -7.85 2.10 15.70
C LEU A 230 -8.51 0.89 15.04
N CYS A 231 -8.54 0.84 13.70
CA CYS A 231 -9.02 -0.33 12.97
C CYS A 231 -8.15 -1.56 13.24
N ALA A 232 -6.83 -1.40 13.26
CA ALA A 232 -5.90 -2.50 13.55
C ALA A 232 -6.10 -3.04 14.97
N VAL A 233 -6.24 -2.17 15.98
CA VAL A 233 -6.60 -2.57 17.36
C VAL A 233 -7.86 -3.42 17.36
N SER A 234 -8.90 -2.99 16.64
CA SER A 234 -10.18 -3.70 16.59
C SER A 234 -10.08 -5.07 15.91
N LEU A 235 -9.29 -5.18 14.83
CA LEU A 235 -9.00 -6.45 14.14
C LEU A 235 -8.24 -7.42 15.06
N LEU A 236 -7.21 -6.94 15.74
CA LEU A 236 -6.39 -7.77 16.64
C LEU A 236 -7.20 -8.28 17.84
N ARG A 237 -8.10 -7.45 18.40
CA ARG A 237 -9.03 -7.90 19.45
C ARG A 237 -10.04 -8.93 18.94
N ALA A 238 -10.56 -8.75 17.73
CA ALA A 238 -11.45 -9.74 17.12
C ALA A 238 -10.75 -11.09 16.93
N ALA A 239 -9.42 -11.07 16.67
CA ALA A 239 -8.59 -12.27 16.62
C ALA A 239 -8.18 -12.81 18.00
N GLY A 240 -8.60 -12.17 19.10
CA GLY A 240 -8.39 -12.64 20.47
C GLY A 240 -7.14 -12.13 21.18
N LEU A 241 -6.43 -11.15 20.64
CA LEU A 241 -5.25 -10.56 21.31
C LEU A 241 -5.67 -9.64 22.45
N ASP A 242 -4.94 -9.70 23.56
CA ASP A 242 -5.06 -8.78 24.68
C ASP A 242 -4.37 -7.42 24.42
N ASP A 243 -4.64 -6.43 25.24
CA ASP A 243 -4.09 -5.08 25.09
C ASP A 243 -2.55 -5.04 25.16
N LYS A 244 -1.92 -5.94 25.94
CA LYS A 244 -0.46 -6.02 26.05
C LYS A 244 0.19 -6.55 24.78
N ALA A 245 -0.38 -7.60 24.19
CA ALA A 245 0.08 -8.16 22.92
C ALA A 245 -0.11 -7.14 21.77
N ILE A 246 -1.24 -6.44 21.77
CA ILE A 246 -1.55 -5.37 20.80
C ILE A 246 -0.52 -4.24 20.90
N SER A 247 -0.29 -3.69 22.10
CA SER A 247 0.71 -2.61 22.29
C SER A 247 2.11 -3.06 21.88
N SER A 248 2.50 -4.31 22.21
CA SER A 248 3.78 -4.87 21.78
C SER A 248 3.90 -4.99 20.26
N ALA A 249 2.82 -5.36 19.55
CA ALA A 249 2.81 -5.44 18.09
C ALA A 249 3.02 -4.07 17.44
N PHE A 250 2.35 -3.03 17.93
CA PHE A 250 2.55 -1.66 17.45
C PHE A 250 3.96 -1.13 17.72
N ALA A 251 4.54 -1.43 18.87
CA ALA A 251 5.89 -1.00 19.24
C ALA A 251 6.99 -1.63 18.36
N ARG A 252 6.76 -2.86 17.89
CA ARG A 252 7.70 -3.60 17.03
C ARG A 252 7.46 -3.41 15.54
N PHE A 253 6.39 -2.70 15.17
CA PHE A 253 6.02 -2.57 13.77
C PHE A 253 7.07 -1.78 12.98
N GLU A 254 7.56 -2.39 11.92
CA GLU A 254 8.40 -1.74 10.92
C GLU A 254 7.57 -1.47 9.65
N PRO A 255 7.56 -0.22 9.18
CA PRO A 255 6.87 0.14 7.94
C PRO A 255 7.37 -0.69 6.74
N LEU A 256 6.52 -0.81 5.73
CA LEU A 256 6.93 -1.40 4.47
C LEU A 256 8.07 -0.58 3.83
N PRO A 257 8.98 -1.22 3.06
CA PRO A 257 10.02 -0.50 2.36
C PRO A 257 9.47 0.69 1.57
N HIS A 258 10.19 1.79 1.61
CA HIS A 258 9.83 3.04 0.91
C HIS A 258 8.48 3.65 1.31
N ARG A 259 7.98 3.36 2.52
CA ARG A 259 6.77 3.98 3.10
C ARG A 259 7.11 4.61 4.44
N MET A 260 7.45 5.90 4.45
CA MET A 260 7.90 6.60 5.66
C MET A 260 8.98 5.84 6.42
N GLN A 261 9.82 5.09 5.68
CA GLN A 261 10.89 4.27 6.24
C GLN A 261 12.01 5.16 6.74
N THR A 262 12.34 5.08 8.03
CA THR A 262 13.55 5.73 8.54
C THR A 262 14.77 4.95 8.04
N VAL A 263 15.60 5.60 7.23
CA VAL A 263 16.85 5.02 6.70
C VAL A 263 17.94 5.06 7.76
N GLY A 264 17.99 6.17 8.52
CA GLY A 264 18.95 6.38 9.60
C GLY A 264 18.94 7.81 10.11
N ALA A 265 19.81 8.06 11.10
CA ALA A 265 20.14 9.41 11.57
C ALA A 265 21.67 9.56 11.52
N PHE A 266 22.16 10.52 10.73
CA PHE A 266 23.57 10.73 10.48
C PHE A 266 23.89 12.22 10.68
N GLY A 267 24.94 12.54 11.42
CA GLY A 267 25.34 13.93 11.69
C GLY A 267 24.23 14.79 12.32
N GLY A 268 23.30 14.18 13.08
CA GLY A 268 22.15 14.86 13.65
C GLY A 268 20.97 15.08 12.68
N VAL A 269 21.07 14.60 11.44
CA VAL A 269 20.01 14.70 10.42
C VAL A 269 19.31 13.35 10.27
N THR A 270 17.97 13.34 10.35
CA THR A 270 17.15 12.13 10.15
C THR A 270 16.79 11.97 8.68
N TRP A 271 16.89 10.75 8.15
CA TRP A 271 16.58 10.42 6.75
C TRP A 271 15.37 9.52 6.66
N ILE A 272 14.37 9.96 5.86
CA ILE A 272 13.10 9.22 5.68
C ILE A 272 12.85 8.97 4.20
N ASP A 273 12.69 7.70 3.85
CA ASP A 273 12.33 7.22 2.51
C ASP A 273 10.82 6.95 2.44
N ASP A 274 10.11 7.80 1.68
CA ASP A 274 8.72 7.64 1.31
C ASP A 274 8.56 7.62 -0.22
N SER A 275 9.50 6.98 -0.91
CA SER A 275 9.52 6.89 -2.38
C SER A 275 8.23 6.30 -2.98
N LYS A 276 7.45 5.55 -2.19
CA LYS A 276 6.12 5.04 -2.55
C LYS A 276 5.06 6.14 -2.68
N ALA A 277 5.29 7.35 -2.19
CA ALA A 277 4.43 8.52 -2.41
C ALA A 277 4.48 8.95 -3.88
N THR A 278 3.73 8.27 -4.74
CA THR A 278 3.69 8.49 -6.20
C THR A 278 2.50 9.34 -6.65
N SER A 279 1.84 10.05 -5.74
CA SER A 279 0.77 11.03 -6.00
C SER A 279 0.90 12.20 -5.03
N LEU A 280 0.39 13.35 -5.42
CA LEU A 280 0.46 14.57 -4.61
C LEU A 280 -0.24 14.40 -3.25
N ALA A 281 -1.38 13.71 -3.23
CA ALA A 281 -2.07 13.37 -1.97
C ALA A 281 -1.22 12.49 -1.02
N ALA A 282 -0.35 11.61 -1.56
CA ALA A 282 0.58 10.84 -0.75
C ALA A 282 1.72 11.69 -0.23
N LEU A 283 2.27 12.61 -1.02
CA LEU A 283 3.25 13.62 -0.57
C LEU A 283 2.69 14.45 0.58
N VAL A 284 1.47 14.99 0.45
CA VAL A 284 0.80 15.76 1.51
C VAL A 284 0.72 14.93 2.80
N ALA A 285 0.34 13.67 2.70
CA ALA A 285 0.30 12.78 3.87
C ALA A 285 1.69 12.56 4.47
N GLY A 286 2.71 12.27 3.65
CA GLY A 286 4.09 12.05 4.09
C GLY A 286 4.69 13.28 4.78
N VAL A 287 4.51 14.46 4.20
CA VAL A 287 4.93 15.74 4.81
C VAL A 287 4.22 15.97 6.15
N THR A 288 2.89 15.80 6.18
CA THR A 288 2.10 16.00 7.42
C THR A 288 2.55 15.05 8.54
N MET A 289 2.80 13.78 8.21
CA MET A 289 3.31 12.79 9.17
C MET A 289 4.70 13.17 9.68
N THR A 290 5.59 13.62 8.78
CA THR A 290 6.95 14.03 9.16
C THR A 290 6.92 15.26 10.05
N VAL A 291 6.20 16.30 9.66
CA VAL A 291 6.06 17.53 10.45
C VAL A 291 5.47 17.24 11.84
N SER A 292 4.47 16.38 11.95
CA SER A 292 3.89 16.03 13.26
C SER A 292 4.87 15.26 14.16
N ARG A 293 5.79 14.50 13.58
CA ARG A 293 6.82 13.73 14.32
C ARG A 293 7.98 14.61 14.79
N PHE A 294 8.35 15.61 14.00
CA PHE A 294 9.50 16.48 14.23
C PHE A 294 9.09 17.90 14.65
N SER A 295 7.85 18.12 15.11
CA SER A 295 7.32 19.43 15.46
C SER A 295 8.18 20.12 16.51
N GLY A 296 9.10 20.95 16.03
CA GLY A 296 9.83 21.97 16.78
C GLY A 296 9.24 23.35 16.51
N SER A 297 9.82 24.38 17.09
CA SER A 297 9.42 25.78 16.88
C SER A 297 9.80 26.34 15.50
N VAL A 298 10.61 25.62 14.72
CA VAL A 298 11.11 26.02 13.39
C VAL A 298 10.87 24.89 12.38
N PRO A 299 10.45 25.21 11.13
CA PRO A 299 10.42 24.22 10.04
C PRO A 299 11.79 23.57 9.86
N ASN A 300 11.82 22.25 9.87
CA ASN A 300 13.07 21.47 9.77
C ASN A 300 12.98 20.29 8.79
N VAL A 301 11.96 20.28 7.93
CA VAL A 301 11.82 19.25 6.89
C VAL A 301 12.40 19.77 5.57
N ARG A 302 13.43 19.09 5.06
CA ARG A 302 14.01 19.26 3.73
C ARG A 302 13.39 18.23 2.80
N LEU A 303 12.48 18.67 1.92
CA LEU A 303 11.67 17.80 1.10
C LEU A 303 12.31 17.59 -0.27
N ILE A 304 12.55 16.33 -0.66
CA ILE A 304 12.86 15.97 -2.05
C ILE A 304 11.56 15.50 -2.71
N ALA A 305 11.15 16.25 -3.76
CA ALA A 305 9.86 16.01 -4.44
C ALA A 305 10.01 16.08 -5.97
N GLY A 306 9.11 15.40 -6.69
CA GLY A 306 9.07 15.43 -8.16
C GLY A 306 9.21 14.06 -8.83
N GLY A 307 9.23 14.09 -10.16
CA GLY A 307 9.22 12.91 -11.02
C GLY A 307 8.31 13.11 -12.23
N LEU A 308 7.71 12.02 -12.74
CA LEU A 308 6.76 12.04 -13.84
C LEU A 308 5.37 12.48 -13.34
N PRO A 309 4.83 13.65 -13.80
CA PRO A 309 3.56 14.16 -13.32
C PRO A 309 2.38 13.30 -13.77
N LYS A 310 1.29 13.32 -12.96
CA LYS A 310 0.03 12.62 -13.27
C LYS A 310 -1.13 13.59 -13.55
N GLY A 311 -0.84 14.88 -13.68
CA GLY A 311 -1.84 15.92 -13.90
C GLY A 311 -2.47 16.48 -12.62
N ASP A 312 -1.93 16.13 -11.46
CA ASP A 312 -2.37 16.68 -10.17
C ASP A 312 -2.08 18.20 -10.10
N ASP A 313 -2.99 18.97 -9.48
CA ASP A 313 -2.78 20.39 -9.22
C ASP A 313 -1.78 20.59 -8.05
N PRO A 314 -0.59 21.19 -8.31
CA PRO A 314 0.43 21.39 -7.29
C PRO A 314 -0.05 22.23 -6.10
N ASN A 315 -1.08 23.07 -6.25
CA ASN A 315 -1.63 23.89 -5.18
C ASN A 315 -2.20 23.08 -4.00
N GLN A 316 -2.55 21.81 -4.21
CA GLN A 316 -3.01 20.91 -3.15
C GLN A 316 -1.97 20.67 -2.05
N ALA A 317 -0.68 20.94 -2.30
CA ALA A 317 0.38 20.76 -1.32
C ALA A 317 0.70 22.03 -0.51
N LEU A 318 0.25 23.22 -0.91
CA LEU A 318 0.66 24.50 -0.35
C LEU A 318 0.50 24.57 1.19
N ASP A 319 -0.65 24.13 1.69
CA ASP A 319 -0.96 24.18 3.13
C ASP A 319 0.00 23.31 3.98
N CYS A 320 0.36 22.11 3.49
CA CYS A 320 1.29 21.26 4.22
C CYS A 320 2.75 21.72 4.09
N LEU A 321 3.13 22.30 2.94
CA LEU A 321 4.48 22.85 2.73
C LEU A 321 4.73 24.05 3.66
N ALA A 322 3.77 24.96 3.77
CA ALA A 322 3.86 26.15 4.63
C ALA A 322 4.03 25.81 6.11
N LYS A 323 3.56 24.66 6.58
CA LYS A 323 3.51 24.30 8.00
C LYS A 323 4.80 23.72 8.58
N GLY A 324 5.74 23.26 7.76
CA GLY A 324 6.93 22.60 8.34
C GLY A 324 8.04 22.24 7.38
N VAL A 325 7.90 22.59 6.09
CA VAL A 325 8.97 22.38 5.10
C VAL A 325 9.81 23.66 5.02
N CYS A 326 11.12 23.53 5.25
CA CYS A 326 12.05 24.66 5.16
C CYS A 326 12.57 24.90 3.74
N LYS A 327 12.70 23.85 2.94
CA LYS A 327 13.10 23.95 1.52
C LYS A 327 12.67 22.68 0.75
N VAL A 328 12.33 22.85 -0.54
CA VAL A 328 12.00 21.77 -1.46
C VAL A 328 13.07 21.64 -2.52
N TYR A 329 13.57 20.43 -2.74
CA TYR A 329 14.54 20.06 -3.78
C TYR A 329 13.80 19.27 -4.86
N LEU A 330 13.65 19.86 -6.03
CA LEU A 330 12.77 19.39 -7.08
C LEU A 330 13.51 18.54 -8.12
N ILE A 331 12.98 17.36 -8.41
CA ILE A 331 13.55 16.40 -9.36
C ILE A 331 12.57 16.06 -10.49
N GLY A 332 13.10 15.57 -11.60
CA GLY A 332 12.33 15.01 -12.70
C GLY A 332 11.50 16.01 -13.50
N GLN A 333 10.56 15.49 -14.28
CA GLN A 333 9.86 16.26 -15.31
C GLN A 333 8.91 17.33 -14.75
N CYS A 334 8.33 17.13 -13.56
CA CYS A 334 7.42 18.13 -12.97
C CYS A 334 8.14 19.27 -12.22
N ALA A 335 9.47 19.25 -12.10
CA ALA A 335 10.24 20.16 -11.26
C ALA A 335 9.94 21.64 -11.52
N SER A 336 10.02 22.11 -12.78
CA SER A 336 9.75 23.51 -13.12
C SER A 336 8.30 23.95 -12.90
N LEU A 337 7.35 23.04 -13.14
CA LEU A 337 5.93 23.32 -12.89
C LEU A 337 5.66 23.48 -11.39
N TRP A 338 6.23 22.59 -10.57
CA TRP A 338 6.03 22.62 -9.12
C TRP A 338 6.79 23.79 -8.47
N GLU A 339 7.98 24.15 -8.98
CA GLU A 339 8.66 25.36 -8.56
C GLU A 339 7.78 26.60 -8.73
N GLN A 340 7.17 26.77 -9.91
CA GLN A 340 6.27 27.90 -10.18
C GLN A 340 5.08 27.94 -9.22
N GLY A 341 4.53 26.78 -8.86
CA GLY A 341 3.40 26.69 -7.94
C GLY A 341 3.76 26.89 -6.45
N TRP A 342 5.01 26.58 -6.05
CA TRP A 342 5.39 26.52 -4.64
C TRP A 342 6.34 27.60 -4.14
N LYS A 343 7.13 28.23 -5.02
CA LYS A 343 8.19 29.18 -4.66
C LYS A 343 7.76 30.39 -3.83
N GLU A 344 6.49 30.79 -3.92
CA GLU A 344 5.94 31.88 -3.11
C GLU A 344 5.57 31.40 -1.68
N THR A 345 5.50 30.10 -1.44
CA THR A 345 5.13 29.50 -0.16
C THR A 345 6.34 28.94 0.58
N VAL A 346 7.27 28.31 -0.15
CA VAL A 346 8.46 27.67 0.39
C VAL A 346 9.62 27.80 -0.59
N PRO A 347 10.87 28.03 -0.11
CA PRO A 347 12.05 28.03 -0.98
C PRO A 347 12.14 26.73 -1.81
N CYS A 348 12.32 26.85 -3.12
CA CYS A 348 12.45 25.73 -4.03
C CYS A 348 13.78 25.78 -4.79
N GLU A 349 14.37 24.62 -5.03
CA GLU A 349 15.56 24.45 -5.86
C GLU A 349 15.31 23.36 -6.92
N VAL A 350 15.50 23.69 -8.19
CA VAL A 350 15.37 22.72 -9.30
C VAL A 350 16.71 21.98 -9.45
N CYS A 351 16.81 20.79 -8.85
CA CYS A 351 18.01 19.94 -8.87
C CYS A 351 18.07 19.02 -10.10
N GLY A 352 16.91 18.68 -10.66
CA GLY A 352 16.79 17.82 -11.83
C GLY A 352 16.92 16.33 -11.51
N THR A 353 17.98 15.86 -10.83
CA THR A 353 18.17 14.45 -10.45
C THR A 353 18.13 14.24 -8.95
N LEU A 354 17.91 12.97 -8.53
CA LEU A 354 17.88 12.61 -7.10
C LEU A 354 19.23 12.84 -6.42
N GLU A 355 20.34 12.53 -7.10
CA GLU A 355 21.69 12.69 -6.56
C GLU A 355 21.98 14.16 -6.23
N ARG A 356 21.69 15.07 -7.17
CA ARG A 356 21.85 16.52 -6.94
C ARG A 356 20.94 17.04 -5.84
N ALA A 357 19.70 16.54 -5.78
CA ALA A 357 18.77 16.93 -4.73
C ALA A 357 19.26 16.50 -3.34
N VAL A 358 19.86 15.32 -3.23
CA VAL A 358 20.50 14.84 -2.00
C VAL A 358 21.72 15.68 -1.65
N GLU A 359 22.60 15.98 -2.61
CA GLU A 359 23.79 16.83 -2.40
C GLU A 359 23.38 18.21 -1.86
N SER A 360 22.40 18.86 -2.50
CA SER A 360 21.91 20.18 -2.07
C SER A 360 21.23 20.10 -0.70
N ALA A 361 20.43 19.07 -0.43
CA ALA A 361 19.76 18.88 0.84
C ALA A 361 20.75 18.67 1.99
N VAL A 362 21.81 17.91 1.75
CA VAL A 362 22.91 17.68 2.71
C VAL A 362 23.69 18.98 2.98
N HIS A 363 24.02 19.72 1.92
CA HIS A 363 24.75 20.99 2.05
C HIS A 363 23.99 21.98 2.94
N ASP A 364 22.68 22.03 2.80
CA ASP A 364 21.82 22.96 3.54
C ASP A 364 21.40 22.43 4.92
N ALA A 365 21.62 21.13 5.22
CA ALA A 365 21.07 20.50 6.42
C ALA A 365 21.79 20.94 7.71
N GLU A 366 20.98 21.18 8.73
CA GLU A 366 21.44 21.50 10.08
C GLU A 366 21.10 20.36 11.07
N ASN A 367 21.77 20.36 12.23
CA ASN A 367 21.46 19.39 13.28
C ASN A 367 20.00 19.53 13.75
N GLY A 368 19.27 18.43 13.73
CA GLY A 368 17.83 18.37 14.04
C GLY A 368 16.92 18.37 12.81
N ASP A 369 17.47 18.55 11.59
CA ASP A 369 16.70 18.49 10.34
C ASP A 369 16.30 17.06 9.97
N CYS A 370 15.29 16.99 9.11
CA CYS A 370 14.84 15.77 8.48
C CYS A 370 14.90 15.90 6.96
N ILE A 371 15.68 15.06 6.28
CA ILE A 371 15.65 14.92 4.81
C ILE A 371 14.61 13.86 4.47
N LEU A 372 13.52 14.29 3.84
CA LEU A 372 12.37 13.46 3.45
C LEU A 372 12.33 13.29 1.93
N LEU A 373 12.47 12.07 1.45
CA LEU A 373 12.07 11.72 0.08
C LEU A 373 10.58 11.38 0.07
N SER A 374 9.71 12.29 -0.34
CA SER A 374 8.28 12.03 -0.59
C SER A 374 7.89 12.66 -1.93
N PRO A 375 8.11 11.93 -3.03
CA PRO A 375 8.18 12.53 -4.37
C PRO A 375 6.87 13.13 -4.87
N GLY A 376 5.71 12.58 -4.51
CA GLY A 376 4.42 13.05 -4.99
C GLY A 376 4.14 12.75 -6.47
N ALA A 377 5.08 12.14 -7.19
CA ALA A 377 5.02 11.83 -8.61
C ALA A 377 5.56 10.43 -8.92
N ALA A 378 5.19 9.87 -10.07
CA ALA A 378 5.74 8.59 -10.50
C ALA A 378 7.24 8.69 -10.78
N SER A 379 7.95 7.55 -10.74
CA SER A 379 9.41 7.49 -10.86
C SER A 379 9.91 7.20 -12.28
N PHE A 380 9.01 6.93 -13.22
CA PHE A 380 9.34 6.33 -14.53
C PHE A 380 10.09 7.25 -15.50
N ASP A 381 10.27 8.51 -15.15
CA ASP A 381 11.13 9.45 -15.90
C ASP A 381 12.63 9.26 -15.65
N GLN A 382 13.00 8.74 -14.48
CA GLN A 382 14.42 8.54 -14.10
C GLN A 382 14.72 7.13 -13.58
N PHE A 383 13.71 6.36 -13.13
CA PHE A 383 13.87 5.04 -12.51
C PHE A 383 12.87 4.04 -13.06
N LYS A 384 13.22 2.75 -13.05
CA LYS A 384 12.30 1.66 -13.47
C LYS A 384 11.12 1.47 -12.51
N SER A 385 11.28 1.89 -11.27
CA SER A 385 10.26 1.77 -10.22
C SER A 385 10.49 2.75 -9.07
N TYR A 386 9.44 2.96 -8.25
CA TYR A 386 9.61 3.69 -7.00
C TYR A 386 10.58 2.98 -6.03
N GLY A 387 10.67 1.65 -6.10
CA GLY A 387 11.61 0.88 -5.30
C GLY A 387 13.06 1.18 -5.66
N GLU A 388 13.38 1.27 -6.95
CA GLU A 388 14.73 1.66 -7.41
C GLU A 388 15.08 3.09 -6.97
N ARG A 389 14.14 4.04 -7.07
CA ARG A 389 14.31 5.41 -6.57
C ARG A 389 14.58 5.44 -5.07
N GLY A 390 13.83 4.69 -4.27
CA GLY A 390 14.01 4.61 -2.83
C GLY A 390 15.31 3.92 -2.43
N ASN A 391 15.71 2.85 -3.13
CA ASN A 391 17.00 2.21 -2.92
C ASN A 391 18.16 3.15 -3.23
N CYS A 392 18.06 3.94 -4.30
CA CYS A 392 19.06 4.96 -4.64
C CYS A 392 19.18 6.01 -3.52
N PHE A 393 18.05 6.56 -3.05
CA PHE A 393 18.03 7.51 -1.93
C PHE A 393 18.65 6.93 -0.65
N SER A 394 18.24 5.71 -0.28
CA SER A 394 18.77 5.04 0.91
C SER A 394 20.28 4.77 0.79
N GLY A 395 20.76 4.40 -0.41
CA GLY A 395 22.18 4.24 -0.68
C GLY A 395 22.98 5.53 -0.52
N LEU A 396 22.47 6.65 -1.03
CA LEU A 396 23.08 7.99 -0.88
C LEU A 396 23.11 8.43 0.59
N ALA A 397 22.04 8.20 1.34
CA ALA A 397 21.99 8.51 2.77
C ALA A 397 23.02 7.73 3.59
N LEU A 398 23.14 6.42 3.33
CA LEU A 398 24.12 5.55 4.00
C LEU A 398 25.57 5.93 3.64
N ALA A 399 25.83 6.22 2.37
CA ALA A 399 27.15 6.67 1.92
C ALA A 399 27.57 7.96 2.63
N TRP A 400 26.66 8.93 2.72
CA TRP A 400 26.92 10.17 3.46
C TRP A 400 27.18 9.90 4.95
N GLY A 401 26.40 9.03 5.59
CA GLY A 401 26.63 8.64 6.98
C GLY A 401 28.02 8.03 7.22
N GLN A 402 28.53 7.26 6.25
CA GLN A 402 29.88 6.68 6.32
C GLN A 402 30.99 7.74 6.23
N THR A 403 30.83 8.78 5.40
CA THR A 403 31.81 9.87 5.32
C THR A 403 31.97 10.60 6.64
N LEU A 404 30.88 10.81 7.38
CA LEU A 404 30.90 11.44 8.71
C LEU A 404 31.61 10.57 9.78
N SER A 405 31.52 9.26 9.65
CA SER A 405 32.14 8.29 10.58
C SER A 405 33.63 8.05 10.32
N GLY A 406 34.06 8.26 9.07
CA GLY A 406 35.41 7.95 8.60
C GLY A 406 36.44 9.12 8.67
N GLY A 407 36.03 10.34 9.02
CA GLY A 407 36.93 11.52 9.14
C GLY A 407 37.61 11.95 7.83
N GLY A 408 37.08 11.59 6.65
CA GLY A 408 37.62 11.95 5.33
C GLY A 408 36.61 12.78 4.53
N GLU A 409 37.06 13.89 3.95
CA GLU A 409 36.28 14.64 2.96
C GLU A 409 35.93 13.73 1.76
N PRO A 410 34.73 13.84 1.19
CA PRO A 410 34.34 13.06 0.01
C PRO A 410 35.11 13.55 -1.22
N GLY A 411 36.13 12.81 -1.60
CA GLY A 411 36.83 13.03 -2.87
C GLY A 411 35.95 12.60 -4.03
N TYR A 412 35.24 13.52 -4.66
CA TYR A 412 34.61 13.30 -5.97
C TYR A 412 35.70 13.48 -7.05
N GLU A 413 36.32 12.39 -7.50
CA GLU A 413 37.07 12.39 -8.75
C GLU A 413 36.11 12.52 -9.95
N GLY A 414 35.94 13.73 -10.43
CA GLY A 414 35.30 14.03 -11.70
C GLY A 414 36.15 13.58 -12.86
N GLY A 415 36.03 12.33 -13.29
CA GLY A 415 36.72 11.79 -14.45
C GLY A 415 36.18 12.28 -15.79
N ALA A 416 36.45 13.53 -16.18
CA ALA A 416 36.33 13.96 -17.57
C ALA A 416 37.64 13.62 -18.35
N LYS A 417 37.69 12.45 -18.97
CA LYS A 417 38.65 12.22 -20.04
C LYS A 417 38.19 12.93 -21.31
N ARG A 418 38.79 14.07 -21.62
CA ARG A 418 38.85 14.61 -22.97
C ARG A 418 39.80 13.70 -23.76
N ASN A 419 39.32 13.07 -24.81
CA ASN A 419 40.16 12.52 -25.86
C ASN A 419 40.39 13.61 -26.89
N GLU A 420 41.65 13.82 -27.20
CA GLU A 420 42.15 14.48 -28.40
C GLU A 420 41.81 13.65 -29.66
#